data_29454eeb5d16730420f83a1416a84e79
#
_entry.id   29454eeb5d16730420f83a1416a84e79
#
_cell.length_a   1.000
_cell.length_b   1.000
_cell.length_c   1.000
_cell.angle_alpha   90.00
_cell.angle_beta   90.00
_cell.angle_gamma   90.00
#
_symmetry.space_group_name_H-M   'P 1'
#
loop_
_entity.id
_entity.type
_entity.pdbx_description
1 polymer ?
#
loop_
_entity_poly.entity_id
_entity_poly.type
_entity_poly.pdbx_seq_one_letter_code
_entity_poly.pdbx_strand_id
1 'polypeptide(L)'
;MISPYIAEFIGTAILLLLGSGIVANVNLSKTKGFDQTPLITITTAWGFAVFVAAYITGQFSGAHLNPAVTIGLVVAGKFSGELMIGYITAQVLGAM
;
A
#
# COMPACT_ATOMS: atom_id res chain seq x y z
N MET A 1 -10.88 -7.64 17.40
CA MET A 1 -10.61 -6.42 16.62
C MET A 1 -9.15 -6.38 16.21
N ILE A 2 -8.87 -5.98 14.98
CA ILE A 2 -7.50 -5.95 14.46
C ILE A 2 -6.79 -4.70 14.95
N SER A 3 -5.55 -4.86 15.45
CA SER A 3 -4.70 -3.74 15.81
C SER A 3 -4.44 -2.85 14.60
N PRO A 4 -4.34 -1.51 14.75
CA PRO A 4 -3.95 -0.65 13.64
C PRO A 4 -2.62 -1.04 13.00
N TYR A 5 -1.66 -1.54 13.77
CA TYR A 5 -0.37 -1.98 13.23
C TYR A 5 -0.52 -3.20 12.34
N ILE A 6 -1.33 -4.18 12.76
CA ILE A 6 -1.62 -5.36 11.94
C ILE A 6 -2.34 -4.95 10.67
N ALA A 7 -3.29 -4.02 10.76
CA ALA A 7 -4.00 -3.51 9.59
C ALA A 7 -3.05 -2.83 8.60
N GLU A 8 -2.10 -2.02 9.09
CA GLU A 8 -1.10 -1.40 8.22
C GLU A 8 -0.18 -2.44 7.57
N PHE A 9 0.20 -3.47 8.31
CA PHE A 9 0.99 -4.57 7.75
C PHE A 9 0.22 -5.27 6.63
N ILE A 10 -1.01 -5.68 6.89
CA ILE A 10 -1.83 -6.41 5.91
C ILE A 10 -2.13 -5.52 4.71
N GLY A 11 -2.52 -4.28 4.94
CA GLY A 11 -2.87 -3.36 3.85
C GLY A 11 -1.69 -3.07 2.94
N THR A 12 -0.52 -2.83 3.51
CA THR A 12 0.69 -2.59 2.72
C THR A 12 1.10 -3.85 1.96
N ALA A 13 0.98 -5.03 2.58
CA ALA A 13 1.25 -6.30 1.90
C ALA A 13 0.33 -6.49 0.69
N ILE A 14 -0.97 -6.22 0.84
CA ILE A 14 -1.92 -6.33 -0.27
C ILE A 14 -1.57 -5.32 -1.37
N LEU A 15 -1.27 -4.08 -0.99
CA LEU A 15 -0.93 -3.03 -1.94
C LEU A 15 0.28 -3.43 -2.80
N LEU A 16 1.35 -3.86 -2.16
CA LEU A 16 2.57 -4.24 -2.86
C LEU A 16 2.39 -5.53 -3.66
N LEU A 17 1.66 -6.50 -3.13
CA LEU A 17 1.41 -7.74 -3.85
C LEU A 17 0.66 -7.47 -5.15
N LEU A 18 -0.44 -6.71 -5.11
CA LEU A 18 -1.24 -6.42 -6.28
C LEU A 18 -0.53 -5.46 -7.23
N GLY A 19 0.04 -4.38 -6.70
CA GLY A 19 0.70 -3.37 -7.53
C GLY A 19 1.96 -3.91 -8.19
N SER A 20 2.83 -4.55 -7.43
CA SER A 20 4.05 -5.13 -7.98
C SER A 20 3.75 -6.34 -8.87
N GLY A 21 2.68 -7.08 -8.56
CA GLY A 21 2.24 -8.19 -9.40
C GLY A 21 1.85 -7.73 -10.80
N ILE A 22 1.13 -6.62 -10.91
CA ILE A 22 0.77 -6.06 -12.21
C ILE A 22 2.00 -5.55 -12.96
N VAL A 23 2.93 -4.89 -12.26
CA VAL A 23 4.17 -4.43 -12.88
C VAL A 23 4.94 -5.61 -13.49
N ALA A 24 5.06 -6.70 -12.73
CA ALA A 24 5.71 -7.91 -13.24
C ALA A 24 4.97 -8.47 -14.45
N ASN A 25 3.63 -8.52 -14.38
CA ASN A 25 2.83 -9.10 -15.46
C ASN A 25 2.97 -8.33 -16.77
N VAL A 26 3.01 -7.00 -16.72
CA VAL A 26 3.10 -6.20 -17.95
C VAL A 26 4.54 -6.03 -18.45
N ASN A 27 5.53 -6.15 -17.58
CA ASN A 27 6.93 -5.92 -17.94
C ASN A 27 7.70 -7.19 -18.34
N LEU A 28 7.29 -8.35 -17.83
CA LEU A 28 7.96 -9.61 -18.18
C LEU A 28 7.46 -10.11 -19.53
N SER A 29 8.38 -10.26 -20.50
CA SER A 29 8.03 -10.53 -21.89
C SER A 29 7.34 -11.88 -22.11
N LYS A 30 7.45 -12.81 -21.16
CA LYS A 30 6.85 -14.15 -21.28
C LYS A 30 5.50 -14.27 -20.60
N THR A 31 4.98 -13.19 -19.98
CA THR A 31 3.65 -13.22 -19.37
C THR A 31 2.57 -12.93 -20.40
N LYS A 32 1.35 -13.35 -20.10
CA LYS A 32 0.20 -13.07 -20.97
C LYS A 32 -0.19 -11.60 -20.98
N GLY A 33 0.18 -10.87 -19.92
CA GLY A 33 -0.14 -9.44 -19.81
C GLY A 33 0.94 -8.51 -20.31
N PHE A 34 1.99 -9.05 -20.96
CA PHE A 34 3.10 -8.22 -21.43
C PHE A 34 2.60 -7.08 -22.32
N ASP A 35 3.10 -5.88 -22.04
CA ASP A 35 2.72 -4.67 -22.77
C ASP A 35 3.94 -3.76 -22.85
N GLN A 36 4.26 -3.25 -24.03
CA GLN A 36 5.40 -2.37 -24.26
C GLN A 36 5.10 -0.92 -23.85
N THR A 37 3.83 -0.56 -23.67
CA THR A 37 3.41 0.78 -23.27
C THR A 37 2.42 0.69 -22.10
N PRO A 38 2.88 0.24 -20.91
CA PRO A 38 1.99 -0.19 -19.85
C PRO A 38 1.52 0.92 -18.90
N LEU A 39 1.74 2.20 -19.23
CA LEU A 39 1.48 3.30 -18.30
C LEU A 39 0.05 3.27 -17.75
N ILE A 40 -0.96 3.17 -18.64
CA ILE A 40 -2.37 3.17 -18.22
C ILE A 40 -2.67 1.93 -17.38
N THR A 41 -2.19 0.78 -17.80
CA THR A 41 -2.40 -0.48 -17.09
C THR A 41 -1.81 -0.42 -15.68
N ILE A 42 -0.55 0.02 -15.56
CA ILE A 42 0.13 0.11 -14.27
C ILE A 42 -0.57 1.11 -13.36
N THR A 43 -0.84 2.32 -13.84
CA THR A 43 -1.43 3.35 -12.99
C THR A 43 -2.84 2.98 -12.55
N THR A 44 -3.64 2.39 -13.44
CA THR A 44 -5.00 1.95 -13.11
C THR A 44 -4.94 0.82 -12.08
N ALA A 45 -4.06 -0.15 -12.26
CA ALA A 45 -3.94 -1.29 -11.34
C ALA A 45 -3.44 -0.85 -9.97
N TRP A 46 -2.47 0.06 -9.90
CA TRP A 46 -2.02 0.61 -8.62
C TRP A 46 -3.16 1.37 -7.93
N GLY A 47 -3.96 2.14 -8.68
CA GLY A 47 -5.12 2.83 -8.14
C GLY A 47 -6.13 1.86 -7.53
N PHE A 48 -6.43 0.77 -8.22
CA PHE A 48 -7.31 -0.27 -7.68
C PHE A 48 -6.69 -0.99 -6.48
N ALA A 49 -5.38 -1.23 -6.50
CA ALA A 49 -4.69 -1.86 -5.37
C ALA A 49 -4.81 -0.99 -4.11
N VAL A 50 -4.60 0.31 -4.24
CA VAL A 50 -4.79 1.25 -3.13
C VAL A 50 -6.23 1.22 -2.64
N PHE A 51 -7.19 1.24 -3.56
CA PHE A 51 -8.60 1.20 -3.19
C PHE A 51 -8.93 -0.06 -2.39
N VAL A 52 -8.51 -1.22 -2.86
CA VAL A 52 -8.77 -2.49 -2.18
C VAL A 52 -8.13 -2.51 -0.79
N ALA A 53 -6.86 -2.14 -0.71
CA ALA A 53 -6.14 -2.13 0.57
C ALA A 53 -6.76 -1.14 1.55
N ALA A 54 -7.11 0.06 1.08
CA ALA A 54 -7.72 1.08 1.92
C ALA A 54 -9.12 0.67 2.38
N TYR A 55 -9.90 0.07 1.49
CA TYR A 55 -11.24 -0.41 1.84
C TYR A 55 -11.20 -1.45 2.95
N ILE A 56 -10.24 -2.38 2.87
CA ILE A 56 -10.11 -3.45 3.86
C ILE A 56 -9.62 -2.91 5.20
N THR A 57 -8.66 -1.99 5.21
CA THR A 57 -7.94 -1.62 6.43
C THR A 57 -8.30 -0.26 6.99
N GLY A 58 -9.01 0.59 6.25
CA GLY A 58 -9.27 1.97 6.65
C GLY A 58 -9.95 2.10 7.99
N GLN A 59 -10.92 1.24 8.27
CA GLN A 59 -11.65 1.29 9.55
C GLN A 59 -10.81 0.88 10.75
N PHE A 60 -9.68 0.20 10.54
CA PHE A 60 -8.81 -0.26 11.62
C PHE A 60 -7.62 0.64 11.84
N SER A 61 -7.04 1.21 10.78
CA SER A 61 -5.79 1.97 10.88
C SER A 61 -5.84 3.34 10.22
N GLY A 62 -6.88 3.64 9.46
CA GLY A 62 -6.94 4.84 8.63
C GLY A 62 -6.23 4.66 7.29
N ALA A 63 -5.69 3.48 7.02
CA ALA A 63 -5.12 3.11 5.72
C ALA A 63 -4.05 4.08 5.23
N HIS A 64 -3.02 4.33 6.05
CA HIS A 64 -1.87 5.12 5.61
C HIS A 64 -1.10 4.42 4.52
N LEU A 65 -0.73 3.15 4.76
CA LEU A 65 -0.10 2.24 3.81
C LEU A 65 1.22 2.72 3.22
N ASN A 66 1.78 3.81 3.77
CA ASN A 66 2.97 4.45 3.22
C ASN A 66 3.62 5.31 4.31
N PRO A 67 4.93 5.16 4.57
CA PRO A 67 5.61 5.99 5.56
C PRO A 67 5.49 7.49 5.29
N ALA A 68 5.51 7.91 4.03
CA ALA A 68 5.37 9.33 3.69
C ALA A 68 4.01 9.88 4.10
N VAL A 69 2.94 9.10 3.94
CA VAL A 69 1.60 9.50 4.37
C VAL A 69 1.56 9.63 5.89
N THR A 70 2.13 8.66 6.61
CA THR A 70 2.15 8.70 8.06
C THR A 70 2.93 9.91 8.57
N ILE A 71 4.12 10.15 8.03
CA ILE A 71 4.94 11.31 8.42
C ILE A 71 4.20 12.61 8.10
N GLY A 72 3.59 12.72 6.94
CA GLY A 72 2.85 13.91 6.54
C GLY A 72 1.69 14.21 7.48
N LEU A 73 0.95 13.18 7.92
CA LEU A 73 -0.15 13.36 8.85
C LEU A 73 0.34 13.78 10.23
N VAL A 74 1.48 13.28 10.69
CA VAL A 74 2.07 13.72 11.96
C VAL A 74 2.47 15.19 11.87
N VAL A 75 3.14 15.59 10.79
CA VAL A 75 3.55 17.00 10.58
C VAL A 75 2.33 17.91 10.51
N ALA A 76 1.25 17.47 9.88
CA ALA A 76 0.01 18.25 9.78
C ALA A 76 -0.79 18.27 11.07
N GLY A 77 -0.37 17.56 12.13
CA GLY A 77 -1.08 17.51 13.40
C GLY A 77 -2.31 16.63 13.39
N LYS A 78 -2.49 15.79 12.38
CA LYS A 78 -3.68 14.93 12.22
C LYS A 78 -3.45 13.51 12.70
N PHE A 79 -2.26 13.18 13.14
CA PHE A 79 -1.92 11.84 13.60
C PHE A 79 -0.90 11.94 14.72
N SER A 80 -1.02 11.04 15.72
CA SER A 80 -0.12 11.04 16.87
C SER A 80 1.27 10.59 16.49
N GLY A 81 2.30 11.35 16.87
CA GLY A 81 3.69 10.97 16.67
C GLY A 81 4.08 9.72 17.44
N GLU A 82 3.36 9.39 18.52
CA GLU A 82 3.63 8.17 19.29
C GLU A 82 3.35 6.91 18.49
N LEU A 83 2.44 6.95 17.54
CA LEU A 83 2.07 5.80 16.72
C LEU A 83 2.89 5.71 15.42
N MET A 84 3.64 6.76 15.09
CA MET A 84 4.34 6.88 13.81
C MET A 84 5.32 5.74 13.58
N ILE A 85 6.16 5.44 14.57
CA ILE A 85 7.19 4.41 14.43
C ILE A 85 6.55 3.04 14.22
N GLY A 86 5.50 2.72 14.98
CA GLY A 86 4.79 1.46 14.81
C GLY A 86 4.16 1.30 13.43
N TYR A 87 3.55 2.38 12.92
CA TYR A 87 2.96 2.37 11.58
C TYR A 87 4.03 2.16 10.51
N ILE A 88 5.13 2.91 10.58
CA ILE A 88 6.20 2.80 9.59
C ILE A 88 6.82 1.40 9.62
N THR A 89 7.07 0.86 10.82
CA THR A 89 7.60 -0.50 10.97
C THR A 89 6.65 -1.52 10.34
N ALA A 90 5.37 -1.43 10.63
CA ALA A 90 4.37 -2.36 10.09
C ALA A 90 4.30 -2.26 8.56
N GLN A 91 4.35 -1.04 8.02
CA GLN A 91 4.31 -0.80 6.58
C GLN A 91 5.53 -1.39 5.88
N VAL A 92 6.72 -1.18 6.43
CA VAL A 92 7.95 -1.72 5.84
C VAL A 92 7.93 -3.23 5.86
N LEU A 93 7.54 -3.84 6.98
CA LEU A 93 7.44 -5.31 7.06
C LEU A 93 6.39 -5.86 6.11
N GLY A 94 5.26 -5.18 5.97
CA GLY A 94 4.21 -5.60 5.03
C GLY A 94 4.65 -5.53 3.58
N ALA A 95 5.50 -4.56 3.24
CA ALA A 95 6.00 -4.40 1.89
C ALA A 95 7.07 -5.44 1.51
N MET A 96 7.66 -6.07 2.50
CA MET A 96 8.67 -7.11 2.25
C MET A 96 7.99 -8.43 1.96
#